data_55414aa857cca38e87d640b479d1564f
#
_entry.id   55414aa857cca38e87d640b479d1564f
#
_cell.length_a   1.000
_cell.length_b   1.000
_cell.length_c   1.000
_cell.angle_alpha   90.00
_cell.angle_beta   90.00
_cell.angle_gamma   90.00
#
_symmetry.space_group_name_H-M   'P 1'
#
loop_
_entity.id
_entity.type
_entity.pdbx_description
1 polymer ?
#
loop_
_entity_poly.entity_id
_entity_poly.type
_entity_poly.pdbx_seq_one_letter_code
_entity_poly.pdbx_strand_id
1 'polypeptide(L)'
;MPLYMDVHNMDGGVSAADVAGAHAKDVEVQGAHGVDYKNYWVDEKAGKIFCLVDAPSAEAANTVHREAHGLVADEIFEVSQG
;
A
#
# COMPACT_ATOMS: atom_id res chain seq x y z
N MET A 1 -0.94 -7.76 14.91
CA MET A 1 0.26 -7.22 14.24
C MET A 1 0.18 -5.70 14.17
N PRO A 2 1.31 -4.98 14.05
CA PRO A 2 1.27 -3.53 13.88
C PRO A 2 0.51 -3.10 12.63
N LEU A 3 -0.09 -1.94 12.72
CA LEU A 3 -0.72 -1.29 11.56
C LEU A 3 0.24 -0.25 11.00
N TYR A 4 0.27 -0.17 9.68
CA TYR A 4 1.05 0.84 8.97
C TYR A 4 0.17 1.57 7.97
N MET A 5 0.45 2.85 7.82
CA MET A 5 -0.13 3.66 6.73
C MET A 5 1.01 3.97 5.78
N ASP A 6 0.94 3.47 4.56
CA ASP A 6 1.93 3.81 3.56
C ASP A 6 1.36 4.84 2.57
N VAL A 7 2.26 5.66 2.04
CA VAL A 7 1.89 6.77 1.16
C VAL A 7 2.73 6.70 -0.10
N HIS A 8 2.05 6.73 -1.24
CA HIS A 8 2.70 6.82 -2.55
C HIS A 8 2.42 8.20 -3.15
N ASN A 9 3.46 8.84 -3.67
CA ASN A 9 3.33 10.11 -4.37
C ASN A 9 3.55 9.84 -5.87
N MET A 10 2.50 10.02 -6.67
CA MET A 10 2.51 9.71 -8.10
C MET A 10 2.50 11.01 -8.89
N ASP A 11 3.63 11.34 -9.51
CA ASP A 11 3.75 12.55 -10.33
C ASP A 11 2.76 12.50 -11.49
N GLY A 12 2.05 13.63 -11.69
CA GLY A 12 1.08 13.74 -12.78
C GLY A 12 -0.28 13.13 -12.48
N GLY A 13 -0.49 12.65 -11.25
CA GLY A 13 -1.77 12.07 -10.86
C GLY A 13 -1.80 10.55 -11.01
N VAL A 14 -2.89 9.95 -10.58
CA VAL A 14 -3.11 8.50 -10.64
C VAL A 14 -4.60 8.23 -10.76
N SER A 15 -4.99 7.16 -11.46
CA SER A 15 -6.41 6.80 -11.58
C SER A 15 -6.80 5.79 -10.50
N ALA A 16 -8.04 5.90 -10.02
CA ALA A 16 -8.59 4.94 -9.06
C ALA A 16 -8.59 3.51 -9.64
N ALA A 17 -8.83 3.37 -10.94
CA ALA A 17 -8.81 2.07 -11.59
C ALA A 17 -7.43 1.40 -11.54
N ASP A 18 -6.37 2.17 -11.77
CA ASP A 18 -5.00 1.66 -11.71
C ASP A 18 -4.64 1.22 -10.28
N VAL A 19 -5.08 1.99 -9.29
CA VAL A 19 -4.84 1.65 -7.87
C VAL A 19 -5.59 0.38 -7.49
N ALA A 20 -6.83 0.23 -7.94
CA ALA A 20 -7.60 -1.00 -7.69
C ALA A 20 -6.89 -2.23 -8.26
N GLY A 21 -6.32 -2.11 -9.47
CA GLY A 21 -5.54 -3.19 -10.07
C GLY A 21 -4.27 -3.52 -9.29
N ALA A 22 -3.56 -2.51 -8.81
CA ALA A 22 -2.37 -2.69 -7.99
C ALA A 22 -2.73 -3.35 -6.65
N HIS A 23 -3.81 -2.91 -6.01
CA HIS A 23 -4.27 -3.49 -4.75
C HIS A 23 -4.63 -4.98 -4.92
N ALA A 24 -5.27 -5.34 -6.02
CA ALA A 24 -5.60 -6.75 -6.30
C ALA A 24 -4.33 -7.60 -6.38
N LYS A 25 -3.25 -7.07 -6.95
CA LYS A 25 -1.95 -7.77 -7.01
C LYS A 25 -1.32 -7.91 -5.63
N ASP A 26 -1.42 -6.87 -4.78
CA ASP A 26 -0.96 -6.94 -3.39
C ASP A 26 -1.65 -8.08 -2.65
N VAL A 27 -2.97 -8.20 -2.82
CA VAL A 27 -3.78 -9.24 -2.16
C VAL A 27 -3.34 -10.64 -2.61
N GLU A 28 -2.93 -10.81 -3.85
CA GLU A 28 -2.44 -12.11 -4.36
C GLU A 28 -1.10 -12.51 -3.73
N VAL A 29 -0.24 -11.55 -3.43
CA VAL A 29 1.13 -11.78 -2.95
C VAL A 29 1.23 -11.78 -1.42
N GLN A 30 0.39 -11.01 -0.75
CA GLN A 30 0.52 -10.68 0.67
C GLN A 30 0.58 -11.90 1.62
N GLY A 31 -0.14 -12.96 1.30
CA GLY A 31 -0.21 -14.13 2.17
C GLY A 31 1.13 -14.78 2.43
N ALA A 32 2.03 -14.79 1.45
CA ALA A 32 3.36 -15.37 1.55
C ALA A 32 4.26 -14.61 2.54
N HIS A 33 3.91 -13.36 2.87
CA HIS A 33 4.70 -12.50 3.73
C HIS A 33 4.03 -12.20 5.07
N GLY A 34 2.87 -12.81 5.34
CA GLY A 34 2.11 -12.54 6.57
C GLY A 34 1.58 -11.11 6.64
N VAL A 35 1.27 -10.52 5.51
CA VAL A 35 0.83 -9.14 5.36
C VAL A 35 -0.64 -9.13 4.94
N ASP A 36 -1.38 -8.13 5.42
CA ASP A 36 -2.79 -7.96 5.08
C ASP A 36 -3.07 -6.48 4.74
N TYR A 37 -3.14 -6.16 3.46
CA TYR A 37 -3.56 -4.84 2.99
C TYR A 37 -5.06 -4.74 3.10
N LYS A 38 -5.54 -3.89 4.02
CA LYS A 38 -6.95 -3.79 4.40
C LYS A 38 -7.73 -2.82 3.55
N ASN A 39 -7.28 -1.58 3.51
CA ASN A 39 -7.98 -0.48 2.86
C ASN A 39 -7.00 0.41 2.13
N TYR A 40 -7.50 1.17 1.18
CA TYR A 40 -6.70 2.20 0.55
C TYR A 40 -7.59 3.39 0.17
N TRP A 41 -6.95 4.53 0.02
CA TRP A 41 -7.61 5.77 -0.41
C TRP A 41 -6.78 6.38 -1.53
N VAL A 42 -7.46 7.02 -2.47
CA VAL A 42 -6.82 7.61 -3.64
C VAL A 42 -7.25 9.07 -3.77
N ASP A 43 -6.28 9.96 -3.87
CA ASP A 43 -6.50 11.32 -4.32
C ASP A 43 -5.97 11.39 -5.75
N GLU A 44 -6.85 11.22 -6.72
CA GLU A 44 -6.48 11.13 -8.12
C GLU A 44 -5.80 12.43 -8.60
N LYS A 45 -6.32 13.55 -8.16
CA LYS A 45 -5.84 14.86 -8.60
C LYS A 45 -4.48 15.21 -8.02
N ALA A 46 -4.30 14.95 -6.74
CA ALA A 46 -3.02 15.18 -6.07
C ALA A 46 -1.99 14.11 -6.38
N GLY A 47 -2.42 12.96 -6.91
CA GLY A 47 -1.54 11.83 -7.19
C GLY A 47 -1.05 11.16 -5.93
N LYS A 48 -1.92 10.99 -4.94
CA LYS A 48 -1.55 10.34 -3.68
C LYS A 48 -2.38 9.10 -3.45
N ILE A 49 -1.71 8.06 -2.95
CA ILE A 49 -2.33 6.80 -2.56
C ILE A 49 -1.97 6.54 -1.10
N PHE A 50 -2.97 6.19 -0.29
CA PHE A 50 -2.80 5.87 1.11
C PHE A 50 -3.26 4.42 1.31
N CYS A 51 -2.39 3.55 1.81
CA CYS A 51 -2.73 2.15 2.06
C CYS A 51 -2.64 1.85 3.54
N LEU A 52 -3.68 1.26 4.11
CA LEU A 52 -3.66 0.77 5.49
C LEU A 52 -3.35 -0.72 5.45
N VAL A 53 -2.32 -1.13 6.16
CA VAL A 53 -1.80 -2.49 6.10
C VAL A 53 -1.46 -3.03 7.49
N ASP A 54 -1.81 -4.29 7.73
CA ASP A 54 -1.42 -5.05 8.90
C ASP A 54 -0.21 -5.89 8.50
N ALA A 55 0.93 -5.67 9.13
CA ALA A 55 2.18 -6.31 8.73
C ALA A 55 3.12 -6.48 9.91
N PRO A 56 4.02 -7.49 9.87
CA PRO A 56 5.01 -7.67 10.93
C PRO A 56 6.04 -6.54 10.96
N SER A 57 6.26 -5.87 9.84
CA SER A 57 7.20 -4.74 9.74
C SER A 57 6.88 -3.89 8.52
N ALA A 58 7.38 -2.66 8.51
CA ALA A 58 7.28 -1.79 7.33
C ALA A 58 7.95 -2.42 6.11
N GLU A 59 9.07 -3.09 6.33
CA GLU A 59 9.82 -3.76 5.26
C GLU A 59 8.99 -4.88 4.62
N ALA A 60 8.27 -5.67 5.41
CA ALA A 60 7.41 -6.73 4.88
C ALA A 60 6.30 -6.16 3.99
N ALA A 61 5.69 -5.04 4.40
CA ALA A 61 4.67 -4.36 3.59
C ALA A 61 5.25 -3.89 2.25
N ASN A 62 6.42 -3.27 2.27
CA ASN A 62 7.07 -2.83 1.04
C ASN A 62 7.51 -3.99 0.15
N THR A 63 7.88 -5.12 0.74
CA THR A 63 8.23 -6.33 -0.02
C THR A 63 7.02 -6.80 -0.84
N VAL A 64 5.82 -6.77 -0.26
CA VAL A 64 4.60 -7.12 -0.99
C VAL A 64 4.40 -6.19 -2.18
N HIS A 65 4.50 -4.89 -1.98
CA HIS A 65 4.38 -3.92 -3.07
C HIS A 65 5.41 -4.16 -4.16
N ARG A 66 6.65 -4.42 -3.78
CA ARG A 66 7.73 -4.66 -4.75
C ARG A 66 7.46 -5.88 -5.60
N GLU A 67 7.02 -6.97 -5.01
CA GLU A 67 6.74 -8.22 -5.72
C GLU A 67 5.46 -8.14 -6.54
N ALA A 68 4.45 -7.44 -6.03
CA ALA A 68 3.15 -7.38 -6.69
C ALA A 68 3.15 -6.49 -7.93
N HIS A 69 3.71 -5.30 -7.83
CA HIS A 69 3.65 -4.30 -8.91
C HIS A 69 4.87 -3.39 -9.01
N GLY A 70 5.81 -3.51 -8.09
CA GLY A 70 7.05 -2.73 -8.12
C GLY A 70 6.95 -1.32 -7.55
N LEU A 71 5.77 -0.87 -7.13
CA LEU A 71 5.57 0.48 -6.58
C LEU A 71 5.67 0.45 -5.06
N VAL A 72 6.89 0.62 -4.55
CA VAL A 72 7.10 0.71 -3.10
C VAL A 72 6.63 2.07 -2.59
N ALA A 73 6.27 2.12 -1.31
CA ALA A 73 5.80 3.36 -0.69
C ALA A 73 6.92 4.40 -0.61
N ASP A 74 6.59 5.66 -0.82
CA ASP A 74 7.50 6.78 -0.60
C ASP A 74 7.68 7.04 0.89
N GLU A 75 6.61 6.84 1.66
CA GLU A 75 6.62 6.99 3.11
C GLU A 75 5.78 5.88 3.72
N ILE A 76 6.16 5.42 4.90
CA ILE A 76 5.40 4.43 5.65
C ILE A 76 5.51 4.73 7.15
N PHE A 77 4.37 4.75 7.83
CA PHE A 77 4.26 5.13 9.23
C PHE A 77 3.56 4.03 10.02
N GLU A 78 4.08 3.71 11.18
CA GLU A 78 3.35 2.85 12.11
C GLU A 78 2.26 3.70 12.76
N VAL A 79 1.01 3.23 12.71
CA VAL A 79 -0.15 4.01 13.15
C VAL A 79 -1.00 3.21 14.11
N SER A 80 -1.79 3.94 14.91
CA SER A 80 -2.82 3.35 15.75
C SER A 80 -4.16 3.89 15.27
N GLN A 81 -5.14 3.01 15.19
CA GLN A 81 -6.49 3.42 14.81
C GLN A 81 -7.23 3.96 16.03
N GLY A 82 -7.75 5.16 15.90
CA GLY A 82 -8.55 5.77 16.95
C GLY A 82 -10.00 5.31 16.99
#